data_cd4d13161dd72ba41468ed79bff67f46
#
_entry.id   cd4d13161dd72ba41468ed79bff67f46
#
_cell.length_a   1.000
_cell.length_b   1.000
_cell.length_c   1.000
_cell.angle_alpha   90.00
_cell.angle_beta   90.00
_cell.angle_gamma   90.00
#
_symmetry.space_group_name_H-M   'P 1'
#
loop_
_entity.id
_entity.type
_entity.pdbx_description
1 polymer ?
#
loop_
_entity_poly.entity_id
_entity_poly.type
_entity_poly.pdbx_seq_one_letter_code
_entity_poly.pdbx_strand_id
1 'polypeptide(L)'
;LGKVCLMMIATAKEINRVMFVEQNTRYMFFLLQKAMDFVGVEFGNVALDDALHGFKKEFFGSKRDTLGNLIADYMVELLSEQKERFELDYKGHRGILTHNIGSTSVIGNDFLLKNPEFDFFIDISSRKSLSFRANGKLDVSQMAQKLVGGGGHKNASGGLFASFKESADYAVIKAQIEDLITSKLMEA
;
A
#
# COMPACT_ATOMS: atom_id res chain seq x y z
N LEU A 1 -30.32 -7.81 -7.29
CA LEU A 1 -29.12 -8.49 -7.77
C LEU A 1 -28.40 -7.71 -8.89
N GLY A 2 -29.11 -7.26 -9.94
CA GLY A 2 -28.50 -6.55 -11.06
C GLY A 2 -27.80 -5.23 -10.68
N LYS A 3 -28.41 -4.41 -9.82
CA LYS A 3 -27.83 -3.13 -9.38
C LYS A 3 -26.61 -3.32 -8.45
N VAL A 4 -26.63 -4.36 -7.60
CA VAL A 4 -25.49 -4.72 -6.75
C VAL A 4 -24.32 -5.20 -7.61
N CYS A 5 -24.59 -6.06 -8.60
CA CYS A 5 -23.57 -6.49 -9.57
C CYS A 5 -22.99 -5.32 -10.37
N LEU A 6 -23.80 -4.36 -10.80
CA LEU A 6 -23.35 -3.16 -11.52
C LEU A 6 -22.49 -2.25 -10.64
N MET A 7 -22.84 -2.09 -9.37
CA MET A 7 -21.99 -1.36 -8.41
C MET A 7 -20.68 -2.07 -8.13
N MET A 8 -20.71 -3.40 -7.97
CA MET A 8 -19.51 -4.22 -7.80
C MET A 8 -18.58 -4.11 -9.01
N ILE A 9 -19.15 -4.12 -10.24
CA ILE A 9 -18.39 -3.94 -11.48
C ILE A 9 -17.82 -2.52 -11.58
N ALA A 10 -18.59 -1.50 -11.18
CA ALA A 10 -18.12 -0.12 -11.18
C ALA A 10 -17.01 0.09 -10.14
N THR A 11 -17.16 -0.48 -8.94
CA THR A 11 -16.12 -0.48 -7.90
C THR A 11 -14.88 -1.24 -8.35
N ALA A 12 -15.06 -2.39 -8.99
CA ALA A 12 -13.98 -3.18 -9.58
C ALA A 12 -13.23 -2.42 -10.69
N LYS A 13 -13.94 -1.68 -11.54
CA LYS A 13 -13.32 -0.84 -12.57
C LYS A 13 -12.54 0.33 -12.00
N GLU A 14 -13.03 0.96 -10.93
CA GLU A 14 -12.31 2.03 -10.26
C GLU A 14 -11.07 1.51 -9.53
N ILE A 15 -11.16 0.32 -8.93
CA ILE A 15 -10.03 -0.37 -8.30
C ILE A 15 -9.00 -0.81 -9.35
N ASN A 16 -9.44 -1.38 -10.51
CA ASN A 16 -8.56 -1.73 -11.62
C ASN A 16 -7.78 -0.53 -12.19
N ARG A 17 -8.30 0.68 -12.04
CA ARG A 17 -7.59 1.90 -12.40
C ARG A 17 -6.46 2.24 -11.43
N VAL A 18 -6.50 1.70 -10.23
CA VAL A 18 -5.59 2.05 -9.13
C VAL A 18 -4.57 0.95 -8.81
N MET A 19 -4.79 -0.34 -9.20
CA MET A 19 -3.98 -1.48 -8.74
C MET A 19 -3.65 -2.49 -9.85
N PHE A 20 -2.45 -3.10 -9.79
CA PHE A 20 -1.95 -4.15 -10.69
C PHE A 20 -2.68 -5.51 -10.56
N VAL A 21 -2.67 -6.30 -11.64
CA VAL A 21 -3.59 -7.44 -11.90
C VAL A 21 -3.59 -8.54 -10.84
N GLU A 22 -2.50 -8.88 -10.19
CA GLU A 22 -2.43 -10.01 -9.26
C GLU A 22 -2.91 -9.67 -7.83
N GLN A 23 -2.67 -8.44 -7.38
CA GLN A 23 -3.19 -7.92 -6.12
C GLN A 23 -4.68 -7.58 -6.22
N ASN A 24 -5.15 -7.18 -7.40
CA ASN A 24 -6.54 -6.82 -7.67
C ASN A 24 -7.53 -7.96 -7.43
N THR A 25 -7.18 -9.20 -7.75
CA THR A 25 -8.10 -10.33 -7.63
C THR A 25 -8.43 -10.61 -6.15
N ARG A 26 -7.42 -10.63 -5.28
CA ARG A 26 -7.62 -10.84 -3.83
C ARG A 26 -8.38 -9.71 -3.19
N TYR A 27 -8.04 -8.47 -3.56
CA TYR A 27 -8.74 -7.29 -3.05
C TYR A 27 -10.19 -7.21 -3.53
N MET A 28 -10.46 -7.56 -4.79
CA MET A 28 -11.82 -7.71 -5.30
C MET A 28 -12.62 -8.76 -4.52
N PHE A 29 -12.02 -9.90 -4.21
CA PHE A 29 -12.67 -10.90 -3.36
C PHE A 29 -12.95 -10.39 -1.95
N PHE A 30 -12.02 -9.66 -1.36
CA PHE A 30 -12.22 -9.05 -0.04
C PHE A 30 -13.38 -8.05 -0.04
N LEU A 31 -13.42 -7.13 -1.02
CA LEU A 31 -14.53 -6.18 -1.15
C LEU A 31 -15.85 -6.89 -1.47
N LEU A 32 -15.80 -7.94 -2.31
CA LEU A 32 -16.98 -8.76 -2.59
C LEU A 32 -17.46 -9.46 -1.32
N GLN A 33 -16.57 -10.03 -0.51
CA GLN A 33 -16.89 -10.65 0.76
C GLN A 33 -17.51 -9.64 1.72
N LYS A 34 -16.89 -8.46 1.88
CA LYS A 34 -17.44 -7.38 2.73
C LYS A 34 -18.79 -6.88 2.24
N ALA A 35 -18.98 -6.76 0.93
CA ALA A 35 -20.28 -6.40 0.34
C ALA A 35 -21.31 -7.52 0.54
N MET A 36 -20.91 -8.78 0.44
CA MET A 36 -21.79 -9.93 0.69
C MET A 36 -22.14 -10.05 2.17
N ASP A 37 -21.19 -9.83 3.07
CA ASP A 37 -21.42 -9.81 4.52
C ASP A 37 -22.42 -8.69 4.89
N PHE A 38 -22.21 -7.49 4.34
CA PHE A 38 -23.11 -6.35 4.53
C PHE A 38 -24.51 -6.63 4.00
N VAL A 39 -24.62 -7.15 2.78
CA VAL A 39 -25.89 -7.49 2.14
C VAL A 39 -26.52 -8.73 2.80
N GLY A 40 -25.72 -9.71 3.22
CA GLY A 40 -26.19 -10.95 3.84
C GLY A 40 -26.83 -10.75 5.21
N VAL A 41 -26.39 -9.75 5.95
CA VAL A 41 -26.94 -9.42 7.29
C VAL A 41 -28.31 -8.73 7.18
N GLU A 42 -28.59 -8.05 6.07
CA GLU A 42 -29.77 -7.18 5.93
C GLU A 42 -30.82 -7.69 4.91
N PHE A 43 -30.46 -8.68 4.07
CA PHE A 43 -31.32 -9.15 2.97
C PHE A 43 -32.66 -9.75 3.42
N GLY A 44 -32.84 -10.03 4.70
CA GLY A 44 -34.10 -10.54 5.24
C GLY A 44 -35.18 -9.50 5.51
N ASN A 45 -34.81 -8.21 5.66
CA ASN A 45 -35.72 -7.22 6.25
C ASN A 45 -35.75 -5.84 5.58
N VAL A 46 -34.97 -5.55 4.55
CA VAL A 46 -34.85 -4.20 3.96
C VAL A 46 -35.04 -4.24 2.44
N ALA A 47 -35.73 -3.25 1.90
CA ALA A 47 -35.86 -3.09 0.45
C ALA A 47 -34.46 -2.90 -0.19
N LEU A 48 -34.29 -3.46 -1.40
CA LEU A 48 -33.00 -3.44 -2.11
C LEU A 48 -32.42 -2.02 -2.27
N ASP A 49 -33.27 -1.00 -2.40
CA ASP A 49 -32.86 0.40 -2.52
C ASP A 49 -32.30 0.95 -1.19
N ASP A 50 -32.85 0.52 -0.05
CA ASP A 50 -32.35 0.92 1.27
C ASP A 50 -31.02 0.22 1.60
N ALA A 51 -30.89 -1.07 1.25
CA ALA A 51 -29.62 -1.80 1.34
C ALA A 51 -28.54 -1.17 0.46
N LEU A 52 -28.89 -0.75 -0.77
CA LEU A 52 -28.00 -0.03 -1.68
C LEU A 52 -27.64 1.36 -1.16
N HIS A 53 -28.57 2.05 -0.51
CA HIS A 53 -28.32 3.35 0.10
C HIS A 53 -27.39 3.21 1.32
N GLY A 54 -27.64 2.23 2.17
CA GLY A 54 -26.76 1.88 3.30
C GLY A 54 -25.37 1.52 2.82
N PHE A 55 -25.24 0.64 1.82
CA PHE A 55 -23.97 0.29 1.21
C PHE A 55 -23.24 1.50 0.61
N LYS A 56 -23.96 2.38 -0.12
CA LYS A 56 -23.37 3.63 -0.63
C LYS A 56 -22.90 4.54 0.49
N LYS A 57 -23.64 4.65 1.59
CA LYS A 57 -23.28 5.50 2.73
C LYS A 57 -22.07 4.95 3.47
N GLU A 58 -21.96 3.64 3.60
CA GLU A 58 -20.88 2.98 4.35
C GLU A 58 -19.59 2.82 3.52
N PHE A 59 -19.70 2.43 2.25
CA PHE A 59 -18.55 2.24 1.36
C PHE A 59 -18.15 3.50 0.58
N PHE A 60 -19.11 4.33 0.21
CA PHE A 60 -18.83 5.54 -0.57
C PHE A 60 -19.13 6.80 0.20
N GLY A 61 -19.53 6.68 1.45
CA GLY A 61 -20.00 7.73 2.36
C GLY A 61 -19.69 9.14 1.87
N SER A 62 -19.97 10.20 2.43
CA SER A 62 -19.59 11.52 1.93
C SER A 62 -18.08 11.70 1.71
N LYS A 63 -17.27 10.62 1.81
CA LYS A 63 -15.82 10.69 1.85
C LYS A 63 -15.17 9.57 1.03
N ARG A 64 -14.39 9.96 0.05
CA ARG A 64 -13.32 9.17 -0.56
C ARG A 64 -12.45 8.41 0.47
N ASP A 65 -12.42 8.92 1.70
CA ASP A 65 -11.63 8.44 2.81
C ASP A 65 -11.99 7.01 3.24
N THR A 66 -13.24 6.59 3.17
CA THR A 66 -13.66 5.26 3.65
C THR A 66 -13.12 4.12 2.77
N LEU A 67 -13.20 4.26 1.45
CA LEU A 67 -12.65 3.27 0.53
C LEU A 67 -11.12 3.28 0.57
N GLY A 68 -10.52 4.47 0.63
CA GLY A 68 -9.07 4.63 0.78
C GLY A 68 -8.54 3.97 2.04
N ASN A 69 -9.24 4.12 3.16
CA ASN A 69 -8.88 3.51 4.43
C ASN A 69 -9.05 1.98 4.39
N LEU A 70 -10.14 1.47 3.82
CA LEU A 70 -10.32 0.01 3.64
C LEU A 70 -9.22 -0.60 2.77
N ILE A 71 -8.80 0.09 1.72
CA ILE A 71 -7.66 -0.34 0.88
C ILE A 71 -6.38 -0.35 1.71
N ALA A 72 -6.13 0.71 2.46
CA ALA A 72 -4.94 0.83 3.30
C ALA A 72 -4.90 -0.27 4.36
N ASP A 73 -6.00 -0.51 5.07
CA ASP A 73 -6.12 -1.55 6.09
C ASP A 73 -5.83 -2.93 5.50
N TYR A 74 -6.43 -3.25 4.35
CA TYR A 74 -6.19 -4.51 3.65
C TYR A 74 -4.73 -4.67 3.23
N MET A 75 -4.12 -3.61 2.68
CA MET A 75 -2.71 -3.65 2.27
C MET A 75 -1.78 -3.83 3.47
N VAL A 76 -2.08 -3.19 4.60
CA VAL A 76 -1.31 -3.37 5.84
C VAL A 76 -1.43 -4.81 6.36
N GLU A 77 -2.62 -5.42 6.31
CA GLU A 77 -2.80 -6.83 6.68
C GLU A 77 -2.00 -7.76 5.77
N LEU A 78 -2.12 -7.59 4.45
CA LEU A 78 -1.41 -8.40 3.47
C LEU A 78 0.12 -8.32 3.63
N LEU A 79 0.64 -7.10 3.83
CA LEU A 79 2.06 -6.89 4.08
C LEU A 79 2.51 -7.51 5.40
N SER A 80 1.70 -7.42 6.45
CA SER A 80 1.99 -8.00 7.77
C SER A 80 2.04 -9.53 7.73
N GLU A 81 1.19 -10.16 6.91
CA GLU A 81 1.17 -11.62 6.72
C GLU A 81 2.37 -12.13 5.90
N GLN A 82 2.91 -11.32 5.01
CA GLN A 82 3.98 -11.70 4.08
C GLN A 82 5.26 -10.85 4.27
N LYS A 83 5.47 -10.31 5.46
CA LYS A 83 6.52 -9.33 5.73
C LYS A 83 7.92 -9.82 5.37
N GLU A 84 8.23 -11.10 5.54
CA GLU A 84 9.55 -11.67 5.21
C GLU A 84 9.90 -11.52 3.72
N ARG A 85 8.89 -11.60 2.84
CA ARG A 85 9.06 -11.39 1.39
C ARG A 85 9.51 -9.97 1.05
N PHE A 86 9.04 -9.00 1.83
CA PHE A 86 9.21 -7.58 1.56
C PHE A 86 10.31 -6.93 2.41
N GLU A 87 10.89 -7.69 3.34
CA GLU A 87 11.88 -7.19 4.29
C GLU A 87 13.16 -6.69 3.61
N LEU A 88 13.68 -5.57 4.11
CA LEU A 88 14.96 -4.97 3.76
C LEU A 88 15.77 -4.69 5.02
N ASP A 89 17.11 -4.73 4.90
CA ASP A 89 18.03 -4.20 5.91
C ASP A 89 18.69 -2.90 5.44
N TYR A 90 18.82 -1.95 6.36
CA TYR A 90 19.64 -0.76 6.18
C TYR A 90 20.41 -0.46 7.47
N LYS A 91 21.70 -0.78 7.51
CA LYS A 91 22.58 -0.57 8.68
C LYS A 91 22.06 -1.24 9.96
N GLY A 92 21.50 -2.43 9.85
CA GLY A 92 20.91 -3.17 10.95
C GLY A 92 19.50 -2.71 11.35
N HIS A 93 18.92 -1.76 10.65
CA HIS A 93 17.51 -1.41 10.77
C HIS A 93 16.66 -2.24 9.81
N ARG A 94 15.60 -2.83 10.31
CA ARG A 94 14.65 -3.62 9.52
C ARG A 94 13.61 -2.72 8.87
N GLY A 95 13.38 -2.90 7.60
CA GLY A 95 12.37 -2.16 6.85
C GLY A 95 11.60 -3.04 5.89
N ILE A 96 10.60 -2.44 5.25
CA ILE A 96 9.78 -3.07 4.21
C ILE A 96 9.94 -2.28 2.91
N LEU A 97 10.09 -3.02 1.80
CA LEU A 97 10.01 -2.47 0.46
C LEU A 97 8.69 -2.83 -0.20
N THR A 98 8.04 -1.85 -0.79
CA THR A 98 6.86 -2.05 -1.65
C THR A 98 7.08 -1.42 -3.02
N HIS A 99 6.20 -1.74 -3.94
CA HIS A 99 6.20 -1.20 -5.29
C HIS A 99 4.80 -0.75 -5.69
N ASN A 100 4.66 0.54 -6.02
CA ASN A 100 3.40 1.15 -6.44
C ASN A 100 2.23 0.90 -5.45
N ILE A 101 2.50 0.98 -4.14
CA ILE A 101 1.49 0.66 -3.13
C ILE A 101 0.37 1.71 -3.02
N GLY A 102 0.52 2.83 -3.69
CA GLY A 102 -0.46 3.92 -3.66
C GLY A 102 -0.15 4.95 -2.57
N SER A 103 -0.96 5.04 -1.53
CA SER A 103 -0.76 6.02 -0.47
C SER A 103 0.31 5.58 0.55
N THR A 104 1.58 5.75 0.21
CA THR A 104 2.72 5.41 1.08
C THR A 104 2.64 6.08 2.45
N SER A 105 2.03 7.28 2.53
CA SER A 105 1.89 8.00 3.80
C SER A 105 0.92 7.32 4.77
N VAL A 106 -0.16 6.76 4.28
CA VAL A 106 -1.14 6.04 5.10
C VAL A 106 -0.64 4.63 5.37
N ILE A 107 -0.42 3.85 4.32
CA ILE A 107 -0.07 2.42 4.42
C ILE A 107 1.25 2.23 5.17
N GLY A 108 2.27 3.04 4.87
CA GLY A 108 3.58 2.93 5.53
C GLY A 108 3.54 3.28 7.02
N ASN A 109 2.79 4.33 7.40
CA ASN A 109 2.64 4.67 8.82
C ASN A 109 1.84 3.62 9.59
N ASP A 110 0.72 3.14 9.02
CA ASP A 110 -0.13 2.15 9.67
C ASP A 110 0.58 0.78 9.76
N PHE A 111 1.36 0.41 8.73
CA PHE A 111 2.21 -0.77 8.78
C PHE A 111 3.23 -0.69 9.92
N LEU A 112 3.96 0.42 10.03
CA LEU A 112 4.97 0.60 11.08
C LEU A 112 4.37 0.68 12.49
N LEU A 113 3.15 1.18 12.63
CA LEU A 113 2.41 1.13 13.90
C LEU A 113 2.01 -0.30 14.29
N LYS A 114 1.57 -1.10 13.32
CA LYS A 114 1.11 -2.47 13.54
C LYS A 114 2.27 -3.46 13.71
N ASN A 115 3.44 -3.16 13.13
CA ASN A 115 4.64 -4.00 13.14
C ASN A 115 5.84 -3.23 13.72
N PRO A 116 5.90 -3.03 15.06
CA PRO A 116 6.91 -2.18 15.70
C PRO A 116 8.34 -2.74 15.63
N GLU A 117 8.52 -3.98 15.17
CA GLU A 117 9.82 -4.58 14.88
C GLU A 117 10.47 -4.04 13.61
N PHE A 118 9.73 -3.30 12.75
CA PHE A 118 10.25 -2.60 11.59
C PHE A 118 10.45 -1.12 11.89
N ASP A 119 11.53 -0.55 11.40
CA ASP A 119 11.95 0.83 11.69
C ASP A 119 11.62 1.78 10.54
N PHE A 120 11.55 1.26 9.31
CA PHE A 120 11.27 2.06 8.11
C PHE A 120 10.44 1.30 7.06
N PHE A 121 9.90 2.08 6.15
CA PHE A 121 9.09 1.63 5.02
C PHE A 121 9.52 2.39 3.76
N ILE A 122 9.74 1.67 2.66
CA ILE A 122 10.09 2.24 1.36
C ILE A 122 9.05 1.81 0.33
N ASP A 123 8.59 2.75 -0.50
CA ASP A 123 7.86 2.45 -1.72
C ASP A 123 8.59 3.03 -2.92
N ILE A 124 8.82 2.19 -3.94
CA ILE A 124 9.32 2.61 -5.24
C ILE A 124 8.18 2.66 -6.24
N SER A 125 7.98 3.79 -6.89
CA SER A 125 6.97 3.93 -7.93
C SER A 125 7.53 3.63 -9.34
N SER A 126 6.66 3.30 -10.28
CA SER A 126 7.01 3.18 -11.72
C SER A 126 7.60 4.48 -12.29
N ARG A 127 7.36 5.62 -11.63
CA ARG A 127 7.98 6.92 -11.97
C ARG A 127 9.37 7.10 -11.37
N LYS A 128 9.95 6.03 -10.83
CA LYS A 128 11.28 6.02 -10.18
C LYS A 128 11.37 6.85 -8.89
N SER A 129 10.24 7.25 -8.33
CA SER A 129 10.20 7.98 -7.07
C SER A 129 10.27 6.99 -5.91
N LEU A 130 11.23 7.19 -5.01
CA LEU A 130 11.30 6.53 -3.71
C LEU A 130 10.61 7.39 -2.67
N SER A 131 9.73 6.77 -1.90
CA SER A 131 9.07 7.37 -0.75
C SER A 131 9.44 6.60 0.51
N PHE A 132 9.87 7.30 1.54
CA PHE A 132 10.33 6.72 2.80
C PHE A 132 9.42 7.13 3.95
N ARG A 133 9.16 6.20 4.88
CA ARG A 133 8.51 6.45 6.18
C ARG A 133 9.31 5.78 7.29
N ALA A 134 9.26 6.36 8.50
CA ALA A 134 9.90 5.79 9.67
C ALA A 134 9.06 6.04 10.93
N ASN A 135 9.27 5.19 11.93
CA ASN A 135 8.63 5.29 13.26
C ASN A 135 9.44 6.13 14.27
N GLY A 136 10.47 6.83 13.81
CA GLY A 136 11.34 7.68 14.64
C GLY A 136 12.65 7.05 15.09
N LYS A 137 12.84 5.73 14.91
CA LYS A 137 14.09 5.03 15.24
C LYS A 137 15.19 5.28 14.21
N LEU A 138 14.82 5.55 12.96
CA LEU A 138 15.73 5.86 11.85
C LEU A 138 15.39 7.23 11.27
N ASP A 139 16.41 8.03 10.93
CA ASP A 139 16.24 9.27 10.18
C ASP A 139 16.23 8.97 8.68
N VAL A 140 15.01 8.87 8.09
CA VAL A 140 14.87 8.57 6.67
C VAL A 140 15.18 9.76 5.75
N SER A 141 15.33 10.99 6.27
CA SER A 141 15.81 12.11 5.47
C SER A 141 17.29 11.93 5.11
N GLN A 142 18.10 11.49 6.06
CA GLN A 142 19.51 11.15 5.83
C GLN A 142 19.64 9.92 4.92
N MET A 143 18.77 8.92 5.12
CA MET A 143 18.72 7.75 4.24
C MET A 143 18.41 8.14 2.80
N ALA A 144 17.38 8.95 2.55
CA ALA A 144 17.03 9.43 1.21
C ALA A 144 18.15 10.26 0.58
N GLN A 145 18.81 11.13 1.36
CA GLN A 145 19.94 11.91 0.90
C GLN A 145 21.13 11.01 0.48
N LYS A 146 21.46 10.02 1.32
CA LYS A 146 22.56 9.08 1.03
C LYS A 146 22.29 8.20 -0.19
N LEU A 147 21.08 7.66 -0.30
CA LEU A 147 20.74 6.70 -1.34
C LEU A 147 20.52 7.35 -2.71
N VAL A 148 19.79 8.46 -2.76
CA VAL A 148 19.31 9.05 -4.03
C VAL A 148 19.45 10.56 -4.11
N GLY A 149 20.20 11.19 -3.21
CA GLY A 149 20.33 12.65 -3.17
C GLY A 149 19.00 13.36 -2.86
N GLY A 150 18.07 12.65 -2.27
CA GLY A 150 16.76 13.16 -1.89
C GLY A 150 16.76 13.87 -0.54
N GLY A 151 15.58 14.02 0.07
CA GLY A 151 15.44 14.67 1.36
C GLY A 151 14.00 14.70 1.85
N GLY A 152 13.78 15.43 2.95
CA GLY A 152 12.47 15.56 3.57
C GLY A 152 12.58 15.69 5.08
N HIS A 153 11.61 15.15 5.79
CA HIS A 153 11.58 15.11 7.24
C HIS A 153 12.15 13.78 7.79
N LYS A 154 12.56 13.78 9.05
CA LYS A 154 13.10 12.61 9.75
C LYS A 154 12.25 11.35 9.57
N ASN A 155 10.94 11.47 9.59
CA ASN A 155 10.01 10.34 9.48
C ASN A 155 9.30 10.22 8.12
N ALA A 156 9.56 11.15 7.19
CA ALA A 156 8.93 11.19 5.87
C ALA A 156 9.83 11.91 4.87
N SER A 157 10.40 11.16 3.95
CA SER A 157 11.31 11.70 2.94
C SER A 157 11.08 11.05 1.59
N GLY A 158 11.79 11.51 0.58
CA GLY A 158 11.71 10.94 -0.76
C GLY A 158 12.86 11.39 -1.65
N GLY A 159 12.93 10.77 -2.82
CA GLY A 159 13.93 11.10 -3.83
C GLY A 159 13.69 10.34 -5.12
N LEU A 160 14.56 10.55 -6.11
CA LEU A 160 14.46 9.93 -7.44
C LEU A 160 15.57 8.89 -7.61
N PHE A 161 15.19 7.63 -7.84
CA PHE A 161 16.12 6.58 -8.24
C PHE A 161 16.23 6.52 -9.77
N ALA A 162 16.99 7.42 -10.37
CA ALA A 162 17.03 7.65 -11.82
C ALA A 162 17.37 6.40 -12.64
N SER A 163 18.25 5.52 -12.13
CA SER A 163 18.66 4.27 -12.80
C SER A 163 17.70 3.10 -12.60
N PHE A 164 16.64 3.25 -11.81
CA PHE A 164 15.63 2.21 -11.58
C PHE A 164 15.03 1.73 -12.90
N LYS A 165 14.91 0.42 -13.03
CA LYS A 165 14.27 -0.25 -14.16
C LYS A 165 13.04 -0.98 -13.66
N GLU A 166 11.88 -0.61 -14.20
CA GLU A 166 10.61 -1.27 -13.92
C GLU A 166 10.69 -2.76 -14.26
N SER A 167 10.06 -3.59 -13.44
CA SER A 167 9.94 -5.03 -13.67
C SER A 167 8.60 -5.54 -13.15
N ALA A 168 8.04 -6.54 -13.82
CA ALA A 168 6.89 -7.29 -13.33
C ALA A 168 7.30 -8.28 -12.20
N ASP A 169 8.57 -8.63 -12.12
CA ASP A 169 9.10 -9.50 -11.07
C ASP A 169 9.57 -8.64 -9.89
N TYR A 170 8.90 -8.83 -8.76
CA TYR A 170 9.25 -8.13 -7.51
C TYR A 170 10.67 -8.44 -7.02
N ALA A 171 11.18 -9.66 -7.24
CA ALA A 171 12.54 -10.01 -6.84
C ALA A 171 13.60 -9.14 -7.56
N VAL A 172 13.35 -8.82 -8.83
CA VAL A 172 14.20 -7.90 -9.62
C VAL A 172 14.14 -6.47 -9.08
N ILE A 173 12.96 -6.02 -8.66
CA ILE A 173 12.79 -4.70 -8.04
C ILE A 173 13.55 -4.64 -6.71
N LYS A 174 13.37 -5.66 -5.87
CA LYS A 174 14.03 -5.76 -4.55
C LYS A 174 15.54 -5.76 -4.70
N ALA A 175 16.08 -6.57 -5.61
CA ALA A 175 17.51 -6.63 -5.88
C ALA A 175 18.10 -5.26 -6.26
N GLN A 176 17.41 -4.47 -7.09
CA GLN A 176 17.87 -3.11 -7.44
C GLN A 176 17.97 -2.17 -6.24
N ILE A 177 17.06 -2.30 -5.27
CA ILE A 177 17.12 -1.49 -4.05
C ILE A 177 18.19 -1.99 -3.09
N GLU A 178 18.38 -3.30 -2.97
CA GLU A 178 19.45 -3.90 -2.17
C GLU A 178 20.84 -3.53 -2.71
N ASP A 179 21.00 -3.56 -4.04
CA ASP A 179 22.23 -3.12 -4.73
C ASP A 179 22.49 -1.63 -4.51
N LEU A 180 21.44 -0.79 -4.60
CA LEU A 180 21.55 0.64 -4.31
C LEU A 180 22.03 0.87 -2.86
N ILE A 181 21.41 0.20 -1.90
CA ILE A 181 21.78 0.30 -0.49
C ILE A 181 23.23 -0.10 -0.29
N THR A 182 23.62 -1.27 -0.81
CA THR A 182 24.97 -1.83 -0.65
C THR A 182 26.02 -0.92 -1.27
N SER A 183 25.80 -0.47 -2.51
CA SER A 183 26.74 0.42 -3.20
C SER A 183 26.95 1.74 -2.45
N LYS A 184 25.85 2.36 -1.99
CA LYS A 184 25.91 3.63 -1.27
C LYS A 184 26.47 3.51 0.14
N LEU A 185 26.40 2.37 0.76
CA LEU A 185 27.06 2.13 2.05
C LEU A 185 28.57 1.89 1.90
N MET A 186 29.01 1.33 0.77
CA MET A 186 30.44 1.11 0.48
C MET A 186 31.18 2.40 0.06
N GLU A 187 30.46 3.42 -0.44
CA GLU A 187 31.00 4.75 -0.79
C GLU A 187 31.26 5.65 0.45
N ALA A 188 31.16 5.13 1.65
CA ALA A 188 31.42 5.84 2.91
C ALA A 188 32.82 5.43 3.45
#